data_5fd53e3e331153af13ff8b55888059d7
#
_entry.id   5fd53e3e331153af13ff8b55888059d7
#
_cell.length_a   1.000
_cell.length_b   1.000
_cell.length_c   1.000
_cell.angle_alpha   90.00
_cell.angle_beta   90.00
_cell.angle_gamma   90.00
#
_symmetry.space_group_name_H-M   'P 1'
#
loop_
_entity.id
_entity.type
_entity.pdbx_description
1 polymer ?
#
loop_
_entity_poly.entity_id
_entity_poly.type
_entity_poly.pdbx_seq_one_letter_code
_entity_poly.pdbx_strand_id
1 'polypeptide(L)'
;HYGQIYTKYGLFADKTFTFISEECAKKQKMAQPNDIVMAVTSENIEDVCKCLAWLGDEPVAVSGHSAIIHHNQNAKYLVYYFHSQMFFAQKRKLAHGTKVIEVTPDALVDIALQDTHVEVQREIVRMLDSYTESVVELQRLLTAELAARKTQYSFYRDKLFTFNTPVEWK
;
A
#
# COMPACT_ATOMS: atom_id res chain seq x y z
N HIS A 1 4.66 -2.39 -12.02
CA HIS A 1 5.93 -1.68 -11.76
C HIS A 1 6.06 -1.39 -10.26
N TYR A 2 7.26 -1.57 -9.66
CA TYR A 2 7.48 -1.43 -8.20
C TYR A 2 6.99 -0.08 -7.64
N GLY A 3 7.14 1.02 -8.38
CA GLY A 3 6.64 2.32 -7.95
C GLY A 3 5.12 2.39 -7.77
N GLN A 4 4.36 1.49 -8.38
CA GLN A 4 2.91 1.40 -8.19
C GLN A 4 2.53 0.77 -6.84
N ILE A 5 3.42 -0.04 -6.24
CA ILE A 5 3.23 -0.59 -4.89
C ILE A 5 3.16 0.57 -3.88
N TYR A 6 3.89 1.67 -4.13
CA TYR A 6 3.88 2.85 -3.26
C TYR A 6 2.69 3.78 -3.48
N THR A 7 2.13 3.81 -4.70
CA THR A 7 1.25 4.91 -5.14
C THR A 7 -0.16 4.51 -5.52
N LYS A 8 -0.38 3.26 -5.94
CA LYS A 8 -1.65 2.84 -6.52
C LYS A 8 -2.26 1.62 -5.85
N TYR A 9 -1.43 0.68 -5.40
CA TYR A 9 -1.92 -0.54 -4.76
C TYR A 9 -2.08 -0.33 -3.25
N GLY A 10 -3.08 -0.99 -2.69
CA GLY A 10 -3.20 -1.17 -1.25
C GLY A 10 -2.39 -2.38 -0.76
N LEU A 11 -2.83 -2.95 0.35
CA LEU A 11 -2.21 -4.15 0.93
C LEU A 11 -2.41 -5.41 0.07
N PHE A 12 -3.47 -5.44 -0.74
CA PHE A 12 -3.87 -6.59 -1.55
C PHE A 12 -4.24 -6.11 -2.94
N ALA A 13 -4.03 -6.96 -3.94
CA ALA A 13 -4.43 -6.68 -5.32
C ALA A 13 -4.86 -7.97 -6.03
N ASP A 14 -5.95 -7.92 -6.76
CA ASP A 14 -6.49 -8.98 -7.63
C ASP A 14 -6.43 -8.60 -9.11
N LYS A 15 -6.13 -7.33 -9.41
CA LYS A 15 -6.04 -6.76 -10.77
C LYS A 15 -4.85 -5.85 -10.92
N THR A 16 -4.35 -5.73 -12.15
CA THR A 16 -3.25 -4.82 -12.49
C THR A 16 -3.76 -3.52 -13.10
N PHE A 17 -3.05 -2.42 -12.84
CA PHE A 17 -3.34 -1.11 -13.44
C PHE A 17 -2.65 -0.90 -14.79
N THR A 18 -1.61 -1.68 -15.10
CA THR A 18 -0.83 -1.55 -16.32
C THR A 18 -0.53 -2.91 -16.92
N PHE A 19 -0.42 -2.94 -18.23
CA PHE A 19 -0.15 -4.14 -19.00
C PHE A 19 1.14 -3.95 -19.78
N ILE A 20 1.83 -5.04 -20.09
CA ILE A 20 3.04 -5.10 -20.90
C ILE A 20 2.83 -6.13 -22.00
N SER A 21 3.65 -6.07 -23.06
CA SER A 21 3.61 -7.08 -24.13
C SER A 21 4.05 -8.46 -23.61
N GLU A 22 3.58 -9.52 -24.23
CA GLU A 22 3.98 -10.89 -23.89
C GLU A 22 5.49 -11.11 -23.98
N GLU A 23 6.14 -10.47 -24.96
CA GLU A 23 7.60 -10.55 -25.11
C GLU A 23 8.34 -9.92 -23.92
N CYS A 24 7.81 -8.80 -23.38
CA CYS A 24 8.33 -8.20 -22.16
C CYS A 24 8.04 -9.07 -20.94
N ALA A 25 6.84 -9.63 -20.84
CA ALA A 25 6.42 -10.47 -19.71
C ALA A 25 7.31 -11.72 -19.58
N LYS A 26 7.68 -12.35 -20.68
CA LYS A 26 8.59 -13.53 -20.70
C LYS A 26 9.97 -13.27 -20.08
N LYS A 27 10.39 -11.99 -20.02
CA LYS A 27 11.67 -11.58 -19.43
C LYS A 27 11.55 -11.14 -17.97
N GLN A 28 10.36 -11.05 -17.44
CA GLN A 28 10.10 -10.63 -16.08
C GLN A 28 9.90 -11.80 -15.12
N LYS A 29 10.08 -11.51 -13.83
CA LYS A 29 9.66 -12.44 -12.77
C LYS A 29 8.13 -12.50 -12.76
N MET A 30 7.58 -13.68 -12.49
CA MET A 30 6.13 -13.91 -12.43
C MET A 30 5.73 -14.24 -10.99
N ALA A 31 4.93 -13.39 -10.37
CA ALA A 31 4.31 -13.71 -9.10
C ALA A 31 3.06 -14.59 -9.34
N GLN A 32 2.94 -15.65 -8.57
CA GLN A 32 1.82 -16.57 -8.60
C GLN A 32 0.68 -16.08 -7.69
N PRO A 33 -0.55 -16.55 -7.84
CA PRO A 33 -1.61 -16.32 -6.87
C PRO A 33 -1.16 -16.64 -5.44
N ASN A 34 -1.47 -15.76 -4.50
CA ASN A 34 -1.04 -15.76 -3.09
C ASN A 34 0.44 -15.44 -2.83
N ASP A 35 1.24 -15.09 -3.81
CA ASP A 35 2.57 -14.56 -3.56
C ASP A 35 2.54 -13.14 -2.98
N ILE A 36 3.60 -12.81 -2.24
CA ILE A 36 3.85 -11.42 -1.82
C ILE A 36 4.78 -10.76 -2.83
N VAL A 37 4.39 -9.61 -3.33
CA VAL A 37 5.23 -8.75 -4.17
C VAL A 37 5.73 -7.58 -3.33
N MET A 38 7.03 -7.50 -3.12
CA MET A 38 7.68 -6.53 -2.24
C MET A 38 8.63 -5.63 -3.03
N ALA A 39 8.50 -4.32 -2.88
CA ALA A 39 9.42 -3.35 -3.46
C ALA A 39 10.70 -3.26 -2.62
N VAL A 40 11.84 -3.67 -3.18
CA VAL A 40 13.11 -3.80 -2.43
C VAL A 40 13.99 -2.56 -2.50
N THR A 41 13.58 -1.52 -3.23
CA THR A 41 14.30 -0.23 -3.33
C THR A 41 13.35 0.93 -3.08
N SER A 42 13.80 1.95 -2.35
CA SER A 42 13.05 3.18 -2.09
C SER A 42 13.99 4.36 -1.82
N GLU A 43 13.45 5.58 -1.76
CA GLU A 43 14.20 6.79 -1.37
C GLU A 43 14.32 6.93 0.16
N ASN A 44 13.54 6.19 0.92
CA ASN A 44 13.52 6.25 2.39
C ASN A 44 13.33 4.87 3.01
N ILE A 45 13.68 4.78 4.31
CA ILE A 45 13.62 3.54 5.08
C ILE A 45 12.20 3.12 5.43
N GLU A 46 11.28 4.06 5.52
CA GLU A 46 9.88 3.82 5.84
C GLU A 46 9.19 3.04 4.72
N ASP A 47 9.50 3.39 3.49
CA ASP A 47 8.85 2.85 2.30
C ASP A 47 9.51 1.59 1.74
N VAL A 48 10.84 1.43 1.88
CA VAL A 48 11.51 0.20 1.42
C VAL A 48 10.84 -1.04 2.04
N CYS A 49 10.70 -2.10 1.28
CA CYS A 49 9.97 -3.33 1.64
C CYS A 49 8.45 -3.14 1.79
N LYS A 50 7.85 -2.05 1.29
CA LYS A 50 6.40 -2.06 1.09
C LYS A 50 6.02 -3.19 0.16
N CYS A 51 4.95 -3.88 0.48
CA CYS A 51 4.54 -5.06 -0.24
C CYS A 51 3.02 -5.15 -0.35
N LEU A 52 2.57 -6.04 -1.23
CA LEU A 52 1.18 -6.44 -1.37
C LEU A 52 1.09 -7.95 -1.56
N ALA A 53 -0.06 -8.54 -1.22
CA ALA A 53 -0.40 -9.90 -1.65
C ALA A 53 -1.07 -9.87 -3.02
N TRP A 54 -0.60 -10.70 -3.92
CA TRP A 54 -1.28 -10.92 -5.19
C TRP A 54 -2.38 -11.97 -5.00
N LEU A 55 -3.62 -11.52 -5.09
CA LEU A 55 -4.82 -12.34 -4.88
C LEU A 55 -5.59 -12.62 -6.19
N GLY A 56 -5.01 -12.25 -7.35
CA GLY A 56 -5.57 -12.59 -8.66
C GLY A 56 -5.43 -14.08 -8.97
N ASP A 57 -6.24 -14.56 -9.91
CA ASP A 57 -6.29 -15.99 -10.27
C ASP A 57 -5.16 -16.41 -11.22
N GLU A 58 -4.50 -15.45 -11.88
CA GLU A 58 -3.45 -15.69 -12.87
C GLU A 58 -2.11 -15.09 -12.43
N PRO A 59 -0.98 -15.65 -12.89
CA PRO A 59 0.33 -15.09 -12.64
C PRO A 59 0.48 -13.67 -13.19
N VAL A 60 1.21 -12.82 -12.48
CA VAL A 60 1.46 -11.43 -12.86
C VAL A 60 2.93 -11.10 -12.98
N ALA A 61 3.30 -10.37 -14.04
CA ALA A 61 4.68 -9.93 -14.25
C ALA A 61 5.04 -8.78 -13.31
N VAL A 62 6.20 -8.86 -12.65
CA VAL A 62 6.70 -7.85 -11.73
C VAL A 62 8.05 -7.28 -12.17
N SER A 63 8.32 -6.02 -11.87
CA SER A 63 9.56 -5.34 -12.26
C SER A 63 10.79 -5.84 -11.49
N GLY A 64 11.98 -5.59 -12.04
CA GLY A 64 13.26 -6.04 -11.48
C GLY A 64 13.54 -5.55 -10.05
N HIS A 65 13.02 -4.37 -9.65
CA HIS A 65 13.16 -3.81 -8.30
C HIS A 65 12.12 -4.35 -7.31
N SER A 66 11.53 -5.50 -7.60
CA SER A 66 10.61 -6.21 -6.72
C SER A 66 11.17 -7.59 -6.40
N ALA A 67 11.01 -8.01 -5.16
CA ALA A 67 11.13 -9.40 -4.75
C ALA A 67 9.75 -10.08 -4.80
N ILE A 68 9.73 -11.37 -5.12
CA ILE A 68 8.57 -12.23 -4.99
C ILE A 68 8.86 -13.18 -3.84
N ILE A 69 7.95 -13.25 -2.87
CA ILE A 69 8.05 -14.15 -1.74
C ILE A 69 7.00 -15.25 -1.92
N HIS A 70 7.46 -16.44 -2.25
CA HIS A 70 6.65 -17.65 -2.27
C HIS A 70 6.54 -18.21 -0.84
N HIS A 71 5.36 -18.61 -0.44
CA HIS A 71 5.10 -19.10 0.91
C HIS A 71 3.90 -20.05 0.94
N ASN A 72 3.73 -20.74 2.06
CA ASN A 72 2.60 -21.63 2.35
C ASN A 72 1.68 -21.10 3.48
N GLN A 73 1.87 -19.83 3.86
CA GLN A 73 1.12 -19.17 4.93
C GLN A 73 -0.10 -18.41 4.36
N ASN A 74 -0.88 -17.77 5.21
CA ASN A 74 -1.91 -16.85 4.76
C ASN A 74 -1.27 -15.56 4.22
N ALA A 75 -1.47 -15.25 2.92
CA ALA A 75 -0.87 -14.11 2.26
C ALA A 75 -1.25 -12.77 2.91
N LYS A 76 -2.52 -12.59 3.30
CA LYS A 76 -2.97 -11.38 3.99
C LYS A 76 -2.28 -11.22 5.35
N TYR A 77 -2.15 -12.32 6.12
CA TYR A 77 -1.45 -12.30 7.40
C TYR A 77 0.00 -11.81 7.23
N LEU A 78 0.72 -12.34 6.24
CA LEU A 78 2.10 -11.93 5.98
C LEU A 78 2.18 -10.46 5.58
N VAL A 79 1.27 -9.96 4.73
CA VAL A 79 1.27 -8.53 4.37
C VAL A 79 1.03 -7.66 5.59
N TYR A 80 0.08 -7.99 6.46
CA TYR A 80 -0.12 -7.25 7.71
C TYR A 80 1.12 -7.27 8.60
N TYR A 81 1.79 -8.43 8.70
CA TYR A 81 3.06 -8.53 9.41
C TYR A 81 4.14 -7.62 8.80
N PHE A 82 4.32 -7.64 7.49
CA PHE A 82 5.31 -6.81 6.78
C PHE A 82 5.02 -5.30 6.85
N HIS A 83 3.82 -4.90 7.27
CA HIS A 83 3.47 -3.51 7.56
C HIS A 83 3.54 -3.18 9.07
N SER A 84 3.97 -4.11 9.91
CA SER A 84 4.05 -3.93 11.36
C SER A 84 5.35 -3.28 11.82
N GLN A 85 5.35 -2.73 13.06
CA GLN A 85 6.56 -2.24 13.72
C GLN A 85 7.57 -3.34 14.01
N MET A 86 7.12 -4.58 14.19
CA MET A 86 8.01 -5.73 14.40
C MET A 86 8.87 -6.01 13.17
N PHE A 87 8.26 -5.96 11.98
CA PHE A 87 9.00 -6.08 10.73
C PHE A 87 9.87 -4.84 10.48
N PHE A 88 9.37 -3.63 10.75
CA PHE A 88 10.15 -2.40 10.60
C PHE A 88 11.46 -2.44 11.39
N ALA A 89 11.43 -2.91 12.64
CA ALA A 89 12.62 -3.04 13.48
C ALA A 89 13.65 -4.00 12.91
N GLN A 90 13.23 -5.04 12.18
CA GLN A 90 14.11 -5.99 11.52
C GLN A 90 14.64 -5.43 10.20
N LYS A 91 13.78 -4.95 9.30
CA LYS A 91 14.18 -4.44 7.99
C LYS A 91 15.17 -3.28 8.10
N ARG A 92 15.04 -2.43 9.13
CA ARG A 92 15.94 -1.30 9.37
C ARG A 92 17.39 -1.72 9.54
N LYS A 93 17.66 -2.92 10.06
CA LYS A 93 19.00 -3.46 10.24
C LYS A 93 19.58 -4.03 8.95
N LEU A 94 18.73 -4.39 8.00
CA LEU A 94 19.09 -5.01 6.72
C LEU A 94 19.21 -3.99 5.60
N ALA A 95 18.59 -2.81 5.78
CA ALA A 95 18.57 -1.76 4.78
C ALA A 95 19.95 -1.08 4.66
N HIS A 96 20.38 -0.84 3.43
CA HIS A 96 21.62 -0.16 3.11
C HIS A 96 21.43 0.84 1.97
N GLY A 97 22.43 1.70 1.76
CA GLY A 97 22.36 2.78 0.77
C GLY A 97 22.17 4.16 1.40
N THR A 98 22.37 5.22 0.62
CA THR A 98 22.28 6.61 1.08
C THR A 98 21.25 7.43 0.32
N LYS A 99 21.27 7.40 -1.01
CA LYS A 99 20.28 8.07 -1.87
C LYS A 99 19.15 7.14 -2.28
N VAL A 100 19.50 5.88 -2.52
CA VAL A 100 18.55 4.80 -2.73
C VAL A 100 18.79 3.79 -1.62
N ILE A 101 17.75 3.55 -0.84
CA ILE A 101 17.75 2.54 0.20
C ILE A 101 17.31 1.23 -0.41
N GLU A 102 18.07 0.18 -0.13
CA GLU A 102 17.81 -1.16 -0.65
C GLU A 102 17.86 -2.20 0.47
N VAL A 103 17.00 -3.20 0.36
CA VAL A 103 17.05 -4.45 1.11
C VAL A 103 17.13 -5.58 0.10
N THR A 104 18.24 -6.31 0.10
CA THR A 104 18.39 -7.41 -0.88
C THR A 104 17.42 -8.54 -0.59
N PRO A 105 16.92 -9.25 -1.63
CA PRO A 105 16.06 -10.43 -1.43
C PRO A 105 16.69 -11.48 -0.50
N ASP A 106 18.01 -11.68 -0.59
CA ASP A 106 18.74 -12.64 0.27
C ASP A 106 18.68 -12.23 1.75
N ALA A 107 18.76 -10.94 2.05
CA ALA A 107 18.63 -10.45 3.42
C ALA A 107 17.20 -10.64 4.00
N LEU A 108 16.18 -10.71 3.14
CA LEU A 108 14.81 -10.96 3.61
C LEU A 108 14.63 -12.38 4.16
N VAL A 109 15.49 -13.32 3.81
CA VAL A 109 15.43 -14.70 4.34
C VAL A 109 15.73 -14.73 5.85
N ASP A 110 16.50 -13.76 6.36
CA ASP A 110 16.83 -13.65 7.78
C ASP A 110 15.72 -13.02 8.64
N ILE A 111 14.60 -12.61 8.04
CA ILE A 111 13.45 -12.06 8.76
C ILE A 111 12.80 -13.15 9.61
N ALA A 112 12.81 -12.94 10.91
CA ALA A 112 12.12 -13.83 11.84
C ALA A 112 10.61 -13.60 11.81
N LEU A 113 9.86 -14.64 11.44
CA LEU A 113 8.41 -14.70 11.54
C LEU A 113 8.04 -15.56 12.75
N GLN A 114 6.99 -15.17 13.46
CA GLN A 114 6.41 -16.04 14.47
C GLN A 114 5.69 -17.20 13.77
N ASP A 115 6.06 -18.42 14.15
CA ASP A 115 5.32 -19.61 13.71
C ASP A 115 3.95 -19.63 14.39
N THR A 116 2.95 -19.25 13.64
CA THR A 116 1.56 -19.11 14.12
C THR A 116 0.67 -20.06 13.34
N HIS A 117 -0.12 -20.85 14.07
CA HIS A 117 -1.07 -21.79 13.45
C HIS A 117 -2.03 -21.08 12.48
N VAL A 118 -2.32 -21.70 11.34
CA VAL A 118 -3.09 -21.08 10.24
C VAL A 118 -4.46 -20.57 10.66
N GLU A 119 -5.12 -21.21 11.62
CA GLU A 119 -6.42 -20.75 12.13
C GLU A 119 -6.28 -19.43 12.91
N VAL A 120 -5.19 -19.27 13.67
CA VAL A 120 -4.89 -18.01 14.35
C VAL A 120 -4.57 -16.90 13.34
N GLN A 121 -3.82 -17.23 12.28
CA GLN A 121 -3.56 -16.28 11.18
C GLN A 121 -4.89 -15.80 10.55
N ARG A 122 -5.83 -16.71 10.28
CA ARG A 122 -7.14 -16.35 9.72
C ARG A 122 -7.93 -15.42 10.64
N GLU A 123 -7.92 -15.67 11.94
CA GLU A 123 -8.65 -14.82 12.90
C GLU A 123 -8.00 -13.44 13.02
N ILE A 124 -6.67 -13.35 13.02
CA ILE A 124 -5.95 -12.07 12.98
C ILE A 124 -6.33 -11.29 11.71
N VAL A 125 -6.32 -11.95 10.54
CA VAL A 125 -6.72 -11.34 9.27
C VAL A 125 -8.15 -10.82 9.33
N ARG A 126 -9.10 -11.63 9.84
CA ARG A 126 -10.51 -11.23 9.97
C ARG A 126 -10.67 -9.95 10.80
N MET A 127 -9.97 -9.85 11.92
CA MET A 127 -9.99 -8.64 12.75
C MET A 127 -9.37 -7.43 12.02
N LEU A 128 -8.23 -7.60 11.40
CA LEU A 128 -7.53 -6.50 10.73
C LEU A 128 -8.26 -6.04 9.46
N ASP A 129 -8.86 -6.95 8.68
CA ASP A 129 -9.72 -6.61 7.54
C ASP A 129 -10.90 -5.73 8.00
N SER A 130 -11.58 -6.10 9.10
CA SER A 130 -12.69 -5.30 9.67
C SER A 130 -12.27 -3.89 10.09
N TYR A 131 -11.08 -3.73 10.70
CA TYR A 131 -10.54 -2.40 11.02
C TYR A 131 -10.19 -1.62 9.76
N THR A 132 -9.58 -2.26 8.77
CA THR A 132 -9.21 -1.62 7.50
C THR A 132 -10.45 -1.12 6.76
N GLU A 133 -11.51 -1.92 6.68
CA GLU A 133 -12.80 -1.52 6.08
C GLU A 133 -13.40 -0.31 6.81
N SER A 134 -13.37 -0.33 8.14
CA SER A 134 -13.86 0.78 8.97
C SER A 134 -13.09 2.07 8.74
N VAL A 135 -11.76 2.00 8.59
CA VAL A 135 -10.90 3.16 8.29
C VAL A 135 -11.20 3.71 6.90
N VAL A 136 -11.35 2.85 5.90
CA VAL A 136 -11.69 3.27 4.52
C VAL A 136 -13.04 3.98 4.48
N GLU A 137 -14.06 3.43 5.14
CA GLU A 137 -15.38 4.06 5.20
C GLU A 137 -15.35 5.40 5.94
N LEU A 138 -14.61 5.49 7.04
CA LEU A 138 -14.43 6.76 7.76
C LEU A 138 -13.75 7.82 6.88
N GLN A 139 -12.70 7.46 6.14
CA GLN A 139 -12.02 8.36 5.20
C GLN A 139 -12.98 8.86 4.10
N ARG A 140 -13.83 7.98 3.57
CA ARG A 140 -14.85 8.33 2.58
C ARG A 140 -15.84 9.34 3.14
N LEU A 141 -16.36 9.11 4.34
CA LEU A 141 -17.31 10.01 5.02
C LEU A 141 -16.69 11.37 5.34
N LEU A 142 -15.47 11.40 5.86
CA LEU A 142 -14.75 12.64 6.16
C LEU A 142 -14.47 13.46 4.89
N THR A 143 -14.14 12.80 3.78
CA THR A 143 -13.92 13.47 2.49
C THR A 143 -15.21 14.12 1.97
N ALA A 144 -16.34 13.43 2.06
CA ALA A 144 -17.63 13.94 1.67
C ALA A 144 -18.06 15.13 2.56
N GLU A 145 -17.89 15.02 3.88
CA GLU A 145 -18.19 16.10 4.82
C GLU A 145 -17.30 17.32 4.56
N LEU A 146 -16.00 17.15 4.34
CA LEU A 146 -15.11 18.25 4.01
C LEU A 146 -15.54 18.98 2.73
N ALA A 147 -15.96 18.26 1.71
CA ALA A 147 -16.47 18.85 0.47
C ALA A 147 -17.76 19.67 0.72
N ALA A 148 -18.70 19.12 1.49
CA ALA A 148 -19.93 19.79 1.86
C ALA A 148 -19.66 21.08 2.67
N ARG A 149 -18.74 21.04 3.64
CA ARG A 149 -18.34 22.21 4.43
C ARG A 149 -17.65 23.29 3.61
N LYS A 150 -16.81 22.92 2.66
CA LYS A 150 -16.21 23.89 1.72
C LYS A 150 -17.27 24.59 0.87
N THR A 151 -18.25 23.86 0.38
CA THR A 151 -19.38 24.44 -0.38
C THR A 151 -20.22 25.37 0.49
N GLN A 152 -20.56 24.95 1.71
CA GLN A 152 -21.28 25.77 2.68
C GLN A 152 -20.51 27.05 3.03
N TYR A 153 -19.21 26.95 3.30
CA TYR A 153 -18.35 28.09 3.57
C TYR A 153 -18.36 29.10 2.40
N SER A 154 -18.15 28.62 1.16
CA SER A 154 -18.16 29.49 -0.02
C SER A 154 -19.51 30.21 -0.19
N PHE A 155 -20.62 29.49 -0.02
CA PHE A 155 -21.96 30.08 -0.09
C PHE A 155 -22.16 31.19 0.93
N TYR A 156 -21.86 30.97 2.21
CA TYR A 156 -22.06 31.98 3.23
C TYR A 156 -21.06 33.12 3.11
N ARG A 157 -19.81 32.85 2.77
CA ARG A 157 -18.81 33.90 2.49
C ARG A 157 -19.32 34.84 1.43
N ASP A 158 -19.72 34.32 0.27
CA ASP A 158 -20.15 35.15 -0.86
C ASP A 158 -21.45 35.90 -0.52
N LYS A 159 -22.39 35.26 0.20
CA LYS A 159 -23.62 35.88 0.66
C LYS A 159 -23.37 37.03 1.66
N LEU A 160 -22.39 36.90 2.57
CA LEU A 160 -22.07 37.93 3.54
C LEU A 160 -21.41 39.17 2.91
N PHE A 161 -20.78 39.03 1.75
CA PHE A 161 -20.18 40.15 1.01
C PHE A 161 -21.09 40.74 -0.08
N THR A 162 -22.31 40.25 -0.26
CA THR A 162 -23.32 40.87 -1.13
C THR A 162 -24.05 42.00 -0.36
N PHE A 163 -23.54 43.22 -0.47
CA PHE A 163 -24.17 44.39 0.09
C PHE A 163 -25.04 45.07 -0.99
N ASN A 164 -26.26 45.48 -0.63
CA ASN A 164 -27.19 46.15 -1.54
C ASN A 164 -26.81 47.60 -1.81
N THR A 165 -25.80 48.17 -1.15
CA THR A 165 -25.35 49.56 -1.36
C THR A 165 -23.86 49.56 -1.70
N PRO A 166 -23.44 50.13 -2.84
CA PRO A 166 -22.05 50.32 -3.15
C PRO A 166 -21.42 51.32 -2.13
N VAL A 167 -20.32 50.94 -1.49
CA VAL A 167 -19.52 51.86 -0.66
C VAL A 167 -18.49 52.52 -1.60
N GLU A 168 -18.64 53.84 -1.78
CA GLU A 168 -17.62 54.65 -2.46
C GLU A 168 -16.45 54.86 -1.50
N TRP A 169 -15.30 54.31 -1.81
CA TRP A 169 -14.05 54.56 -1.11
C TRP A 169 -13.54 55.96 -1.50
N LYS A 170 -13.54 56.91 -0.59
CA LYS A 170 -12.93 58.24 -0.78
C LYS A 170 -11.46 58.22 -0.34
#